data_4f4459c708121203166844b88732a96f
#
_entry.id   4f4459c708121203166844b88732a96f
#
_cell.length_a   1.000
_cell.length_b   1.000
_cell.length_c   1.000
_cell.angle_alpha   90.00
_cell.angle_beta   90.00
_cell.angle_gamma   90.00
#
_symmetry.space_group_name_H-M   'P 1'
#
loop_
_entity.id
_entity.type
_entity.pdbx_description
1 polymer ?
#
loop_
_entity_poly.entity_id
_entity_poly.type
_entity_poly.pdbx_seq_one_letter_code
_entity_poly.pdbx_strand_id
1 'polypeptide(L)'
;FVDSVIREVKEETGLDIQSPKLCGIKWWEAGHGRRYIILLFKTDRYTGTLHDSNEGKVFWAELDALRSMRLAPSFDKMLDVFTNEDIQEYIQRKGTDGWTDILK
;
A
#
# COMPACT_ATOMS: atom_id res chain seq x y z
N PHE A 1 -4.13 0.45 14.69
CA PHE A 1 -3.88 0.19 13.26
C PHE A 1 -3.02 -1.04 13.04
N VAL A 2 -2.02 -1.25 13.88
CA VAL A 2 -1.11 -2.41 13.75
C VAL A 2 -1.88 -3.72 13.84
N ASP A 3 -2.77 -3.86 14.81
CA ASP A 3 -3.56 -5.09 14.98
C ASP A 3 -4.50 -5.30 13.81
N SER A 4 -5.06 -4.24 13.24
CA SER A 4 -5.93 -4.32 12.07
C SER A 4 -5.17 -4.81 10.84
N VAL A 5 -3.94 -4.34 10.63
CA VAL A 5 -3.11 -4.77 9.51
C VAL A 5 -2.78 -6.25 9.65
N ILE A 6 -2.39 -6.70 10.83
CA ILE A 6 -2.08 -8.11 11.08
C ILE A 6 -3.29 -8.99 10.77
N ARG A 7 -4.47 -8.60 11.24
CA ARG A 7 -5.71 -9.34 11.01
C ARG A 7 -6.08 -9.39 9.53
N GLU A 8 -6.04 -8.25 8.85
CA GLU A 8 -6.43 -8.17 7.44
C GLU A 8 -5.49 -8.96 6.53
N VAL A 9 -4.19 -8.92 6.79
CA VAL A 9 -3.23 -9.71 6.01
C VAL A 9 -3.49 -11.19 6.22
N LYS A 10 -3.80 -11.62 7.44
CA LYS A 10 -4.15 -13.01 7.73
C LYS A 10 -5.41 -13.44 6.96
N GLU A 11 -6.45 -12.62 6.98
CA GLU A 11 -7.71 -12.91 6.31
C GLU A 11 -7.55 -12.97 4.78
N GLU A 12 -6.74 -12.07 4.21
CA GLU A 12 -6.60 -11.96 2.77
C GLU A 12 -5.55 -12.89 2.17
N THR A 13 -4.52 -13.25 2.92
CA THR A 13 -3.38 -13.99 2.38
C THR A 13 -3.04 -15.27 3.11
N GLY A 14 -3.51 -15.45 4.34
CA GLY A 14 -3.14 -16.57 5.19
C GLY A 14 -1.85 -16.38 5.97
N LEU A 15 -1.13 -15.29 5.75
CA LEU A 15 0.13 -15.05 6.44
C LEU A 15 -0.09 -14.41 7.81
N ASP A 16 0.68 -14.89 8.78
CA ASP A 16 0.79 -14.29 10.11
C ASP A 16 2.00 -13.37 10.10
N ILE A 17 1.77 -12.07 9.98
CA ILE A 17 2.84 -11.08 9.97
C ILE A 17 3.15 -10.61 11.38
N GLN A 18 4.41 -10.20 11.58
CA GLN A 18 4.90 -9.72 12.87
C GLN A 18 5.55 -8.37 12.71
N SER A 19 5.33 -7.50 13.67
CA SER A 19 5.98 -6.19 13.77
C SER A 19 5.87 -5.34 12.49
N PRO A 20 4.67 -5.17 11.92
CA PRO A 20 4.53 -4.29 10.77
C PRO A 20 4.90 -2.86 11.16
N LYS A 21 5.66 -2.21 10.28
CA LYS A 21 6.16 -0.87 10.50
C LYS A 21 5.47 0.11 9.56
N LEU A 22 4.99 1.22 10.10
CA LEU A 22 4.42 2.29 9.29
C LEU A 22 5.52 2.93 8.45
N CYS A 23 5.36 2.88 7.12
CA CYS A 23 6.30 3.46 6.17
C CYS A 23 5.92 4.87 5.78
N GLY A 24 4.63 5.13 5.72
CA GLY A 24 4.12 6.41 5.30
C GLY A 24 2.63 6.37 5.05
N ILE A 25 2.14 7.42 4.44
CA ILE A 25 0.71 7.58 4.16
C ILE A 25 0.50 7.97 2.70
N LYS A 26 -0.65 7.57 2.18
CA LYS A 26 -1.20 8.09 0.93
C LYS A 26 -2.51 8.77 1.26
N TRP A 27 -2.75 9.96 0.68
CA TRP A 27 -4.04 10.60 0.89
C TRP A 27 -4.45 11.46 -0.31
N TRP A 28 -5.76 11.68 -0.39
CA TRP A 28 -6.35 12.57 -1.40
C TRP A 28 -7.64 13.17 -0.87
N GLU A 29 -8.07 14.27 -1.47
CA GLU A 29 -9.34 14.90 -1.19
C GLU A 29 -10.38 14.39 -2.18
N ALA A 30 -11.54 14.00 -1.66
CA ALA A 30 -12.61 13.39 -2.45
C ALA A 30 -13.83 14.29 -2.59
N GLY A 31 -13.66 15.60 -2.52
CA GLY A 31 -14.76 16.56 -2.58
C GLY A 31 -15.50 16.68 -1.24
N HIS A 32 -16.31 17.74 -1.10
CA HIS A 32 -17.09 18.04 0.12
C HIS A 32 -16.26 18.08 1.41
N GLY A 33 -14.97 18.43 1.31
CA GLY A 33 -14.06 18.50 2.45
C GLY A 33 -13.61 17.16 2.99
N ARG A 34 -13.93 16.06 2.31
CA ARG A 34 -13.53 14.72 2.76
C ARG A 34 -12.11 14.39 2.31
N ARG A 35 -11.38 13.72 3.18
CA ARG A 35 -10.05 13.20 2.89
C ARG A 35 -10.05 11.69 3.11
N TYR A 36 -9.44 10.99 2.18
CA TYR A 36 -9.15 9.57 2.33
C TYR A 36 -7.69 9.41 2.65
N ILE A 37 -7.40 8.67 3.71
CA ILE A 37 -6.03 8.43 4.18
C ILE A 37 -5.80 6.94 4.24
N ILE A 38 -4.74 6.49 3.57
CA ILE A 38 -4.29 5.10 3.60
C ILE A 38 -2.96 5.06 4.33
N LEU A 39 -2.89 4.22 5.36
CA LEU A 39 -1.65 3.98 6.08
C LEU A 39 -0.91 2.83 5.43
N LEU A 40 0.37 3.03 5.13
CA LEU A 40 1.20 2.06 4.42
C LEU A 40 2.17 1.40 5.40
N PHE A 41 2.03 0.08 5.55
CA PHE A 41 2.86 -0.72 6.45
C PHE A 41 3.67 -1.74 5.68
N LYS A 42 4.83 -2.09 6.20
CA LYS A 42 5.64 -3.19 5.68
C LYS A 42 6.22 -4.03 6.79
N THR A 43 6.53 -5.28 6.48
CA THR A 43 7.24 -6.17 7.38
C THR A 43 8.01 -7.20 6.56
N ASP A 44 9.12 -7.70 7.12
CA ASP A 44 9.85 -8.84 6.60
C ASP A 44 9.69 -10.07 7.49
N ARG A 45 8.88 -9.96 8.53
CA ARG A 45 8.65 -11.06 9.50
C ARG A 45 7.26 -11.63 9.29
N TYR A 46 7.22 -12.88 8.88
CA TYR A 46 5.96 -13.58 8.67
C TYR A 46 6.13 -15.08 8.80
N THR A 47 5.04 -15.77 9.09
CA THR A 47 4.93 -17.22 9.09
C THR A 47 3.67 -17.62 8.33
N GLY A 48 3.58 -18.89 8.02
CA GLY A 48 2.42 -19.43 7.31
C GLY A 48 2.65 -19.52 5.81
N THR A 49 1.59 -19.90 5.11
CA THR A 49 1.62 -20.14 3.67
C THR A 49 0.56 -19.29 2.99
N LEU A 50 0.89 -18.70 1.85
CA LEU A 50 -0.09 -17.95 1.06
C LEU A 50 -1.23 -18.84 0.62
N HIS A 51 -2.44 -18.32 0.73
CA HIS A 51 -3.62 -18.93 0.14
C HIS A 51 -4.56 -17.84 -0.39
N ASP A 52 -5.32 -18.20 -1.40
CA ASP A 52 -6.29 -17.28 -1.98
C ASP A 52 -7.43 -17.00 -1.00
N SER A 53 -8.01 -15.82 -1.11
CA SER A 53 -9.19 -15.43 -0.35
C SER A 53 -10.37 -15.19 -1.28
N ASN A 54 -11.51 -14.84 -0.71
CA ASN A 54 -12.69 -14.46 -1.48
C ASN A 54 -12.47 -13.20 -2.32
N GLU A 55 -11.45 -12.42 -1.99
CA GLU A 55 -11.13 -11.17 -2.70
C GLU A 55 -10.21 -11.38 -3.89
N GLY A 56 -9.70 -12.59 -4.09
CA GLY A 56 -8.87 -12.93 -5.24
C GLY A 56 -7.70 -13.82 -4.93
N LYS A 57 -6.84 -13.96 -5.92
CA LYS A 57 -5.64 -14.76 -5.84
C LYS A 57 -4.50 -13.92 -5.27
N VAL A 58 -3.66 -14.56 -4.45
CA VAL A 58 -2.45 -13.94 -3.92
C VAL A 58 -1.23 -14.72 -4.39
N PHE A 59 -0.13 -14.01 -4.62
CA PHE A 59 1.11 -14.62 -5.07
C PHE A 59 2.29 -13.76 -4.65
N TRP A 60 3.46 -14.39 -4.55
CA TRP A 60 4.70 -13.67 -4.34
C TRP A 60 5.19 -13.09 -5.65
N ALA A 61 5.74 -11.88 -5.62
CA ALA A 61 6.33 -11.23 -6.78
C ALA A 61 7.64 -10.56 -6.37
N GLU A 62 8.61 -10.57 -7.29
CA GLU A 62 9.82 -9.80 -7.11
C GLU A 62 9.52 -8.31 -7.15
N LEU A 63 10.18 -7.55 -6.30
CA LEU A 63 9.94 -6.11 -6.19
C LEU A 63 10.17 -5.40 -7.53
N ASP A 64 11.23 -5.75 -8.23
CA ASP A 64 11.51 -5.16 -9.54
C ASP A 64 10.46 -5.50 -10.58
N ALA A 65 9.92 -6.73 -10.51
CA ALA A 65 8.87 -7.17 -11.42
C ALA A 65 7.55 -6.41 -11.20
N LEU A 66 7.27 -5.97 -9.97
CA LEU A 66 6.06 -5.22 -9.66
C LEU A 66 5.95 -3.94 -10.49
N ARG A 67 7.06 -3.25 -10.71
CA ARG A 67 7.05 -1.97 -11.44
C ARG A 67 6.73 -2.14 -12.93
N SER A 68 6.96 -3.33 -13.48
CA SER A 68 6.66 -3.64 -14.88
C SER A 68 5.30 -4.34 -15.05
N MET A 69 4.61 -4.69 -13.98
CA MET A 69 3.29 -5.27 -14.05
C MET A 69 2.22 -4.20 -14.27
N ARG A 70 1.10 -4.60 -14.88
CA ARG A 70 -0.07 -3.73 -15.00
C ARG A 70 -0.80 -3.68 -13.67
N LEU A 71 -0.41 -2.74 -12.84
CA LEU A 71 -1.01 -2.51 -11.54
C LEU A 71 -1.95 -1.31 -11.61
N ALA A 72 -2.69 -1.09 -10.53
CA ALA A 72 -3.56 0.07 -10.42
C ALA A 72 -2.76 1.36 -10.68
N PRO A 73 -3.39 2.39 -11.27
CA PRO A 73 -2.72 3.68 -11.45
C PRO A 73 -2.15 4.18 -10.13
N SER A 74 -0.97 4.75 -10.16
CA SER A 74 -0.26 5.30 -8.99
C SER A 74 0.36 4.27 -8.05
N PHE A 75 0.25 2.98 -8.33
CA PHE A 75 0.87 1.95 -7.49
C PHE A 75 2.39 2.11 -7.42
N ASP A 76 3.03 2.51 -8.52
CA ASP A 76 4.46 2.77 -8.56
C ASP A 76 4.87 3.88 -7.59
N LYS A 77 4.02 4.89 -7.38
CA LYS A 77 4.27 5.95 -6.41
C LYS A 77 4.16 5.44 -4.98
N MET A 78 3.21 4.54 -4.72
CA MET A 78 3.13 3.88 -3.42
C MET A 78 4.36 3.04 -3.15
N LEU A 79 4.89 2.34 -4.17
CA LEU A 79 6.13 1.58 -4.02
C LEU A 79 7.29 2.48 -3.62
N ASP A 80 7.35 3.71 -4.10
CA ASP A 80 8.39 4.66 -3.71
C ASP A 80 8.33 4.95 -2.20
N VAL A 81 7.13 5.04 -1.62
CA VAL A 81 6.99 5.21 -0.16
C VAL A 81 7.53 4.00 0.58
N PHE A 82 7.22 2.79 0.11
CA PHE A 82 7.68 1.56 0.76
C PHE A 82 9.18 1.35 0.66
N THR A 83 9.81 1.80 -0.43
CA THR A 83 11.21 1.48 -0.73
C THR A 83 12.19 2.60 -0.44
N ASN A 84 11.73 3.83 -0.27
CA ASN A 84 12.58 4.99 -0.02
C ASN A 84 12.24 5.58 1.34
N GLU A 85 13.16 5.45 2.30
CA GLU A 85 12.96 5.94 3.68
C GLU A 85 12.86 7.46 3.78
N ASP A 86 13.32 8.18 2.75
CA ASP A 86 13.22 9.64 2.71
C ASP A 86 11.85 10.13 2.24
N ILE A 87 11.01 9.22 1.74
CA ILE A 87 9.65 9.51 1.29
C ILE A 87 8.68 8.88 2.28
N GLN A 88 7.81 9.70 2.88
CA GLN A 88 6.87 9.24 3.88
C GLN A 88 5.42 9.59 3.54
N GLU A 89 5.20 10.38 2.48
CA GLU A 89 3.87 10.85 2.13
C GLU A 89 3.68 10.88 0.62
N TYR A 90 2.56 10.31 0.17
CA TYR A 90 2.13 10.37 -1.22
C TYR A 90 0.77 11.06 -1.25
N ILE A 91 0.69 12.18 -1.96
CA ILE A 91 -0.53 12.98 -2.08
C ILE A 91 -1.00 12.94 -3.51
N GLN A 92 -2.26 12.61 -3.73
CA GLN A 92 -2.91 12.81 -5.02
C GLN A 92 -3.78 14.06 -4.94
N ARG A 93 -3.48 15.03 -5.79
CA ARG A 93 -4.20 16.30 -5.81
C ARG A 93 -4.90 16.49 -7.15
N LYS A 94 -6.20 16.75 -7.09
CA LYS A 94 -6.99 17.01 -8.28
C LYS A 94 -6.89 18.50 -8.64
N GLY A 95 -6.41 18.76 -9.86
CA GLY A 95 -6.36 20.11 -10.43
C GLY A 95 -7.30 20.24 -11.60
N THR A 96 -7.22 21.37 -12.31
CA THR A 96 -8.01 21.63 -13.50
C THR A 96 -7.66 20.69 -14.66
N ASP A 97 -6.40 20.24 -14.72
CA ASP A 97 -5.87 19.38 -15.78
C ASP A 97 -5.76 17.92 -15.39
N GLY A 98 -6.48 17.51 -14.32
CA GLY A 98 -6.45 16.14 -13.82
C GLY A 98 -5.71 16.00 -12.50
N TRP A 99 -5.23 14.80 -12.23
CA TRP A 99 -4.57 14.47 -10.96
C TRP A 99 -3.07 14.71 -11.04
N THR A 100 -2.51 15.23 -9.95
CA THR A 100 -1.06 15.42 -9.78
C THR A 100 -0.59 14.58 -8.60
N ASP A 101 0.56 13.92 -8.78
CA ASP A 101 1.19 13.11 -7.73
C ASP A 101 2.29 13.92 -7.05
N ILE A 102 2.27 13.93 -5.72
CA ILE A 102 3.25 14.64 -4.90
C ILE A 102 3.84 13.65 -3.91
N LEU A 103 5.16 13.54 -3.90
CA LEU A 103 5.90 12.71 -2.95
C LEU A 103 6.71 13.62 -2.02
N LYS A 104 6.63 13.37 -0.71
CA LYS A 104 7.38 14.14 0.29
C LYS A 104 8.04 13.25 1.30
#